data_bcabceff1e25fcc05e6eaed531c69b5f
#
_entry.id   bcabceff1e25fcc05e6eaed531c69b5f
#
_cell.length_a   1.000
_cell.length_b   1.000
_cell.length_c   1.000
_cell.angle_alpha   90.00
_cell.angle_beta   90.00
_cell.angle_gamma   90.00
#
_symmetry.space_group_name_H-M   'P 1'
#
loop_
_entity.id
_entity.type
_entity.pdbx_description
1 polymer ?
#
loop_
_entity_poly.entity_id
_entity_poly.type
_entity_poly.pdbx_seq_one_letter_code
_entity_poly.pdbx_strand_id
1 'polypeptide(L)'
;MSSLSIGSLTLVPEFDADVVAYTTTTSNATNAVTAVATDASATIDITANGTVIESGDSVTWNAGANSVIITVTNGSVSRPYAVTVVKS
;
A
#
# COMPACT_ATOMS: atom_id res chain seq x y z
N MET A 1 -9.87 2.81 5.80
CA MET A 1 -8.67 3.59 5.40
C MET A 1 -9.12 4.77 4.56
N SER A 2 -8.59 5.95 4.79
CA SER A 2 -9.04 7.15 4.08
C SER A 2 -8.21 7.45 2.83
N SER A 3 -6.96 7.03 2.78
CA SER A 3 -6.14 7.20 1.58
C SER A 3 -5.03 6.18 1.50
N LEU A 4 -4.59 5.91 0.28
CA LEU A 4 -3.48 5.04 -0.03
C LEU A 4 -2.80 5.59 -1.26
N SER A 5 -1.49 5.77 -1.21
CA SER A 5 -0.72 6.21 -2.37
C SER A 5 0.66 5.57 -2.37
N ILE A 6 1.21 5.38 -3.56
CA ILE A 6 2.56 4.88 -3.78
C ILE A 6 3.26 5.90 -4.66
N GLY A 7 4.00 6.83 -4.04
CA GLY A 7 4.60 7.95 -4.74
C GLY A 7 3.56 8.75 -5.51
N SER A 8 3.82 9.01 -6.78
CA SER A 8 2.88 9.67 -7.69
C SER A 8 2.20 8.69 -8.64
N LEU A 9 2.28 7.38 -8.38
CA LEU A 9 1.71 6.37 -9.24
C LEU A 9 0.19 6.36 -9.16
N THR A 10 -0.45 6.02 -10.27
CA THR A 10 -1.90 5.89 -10.34
C THR A 10 -2.29 4.45 -10.02
N LEU A 11 -3.13 4.28 -9.01
CA LEU A 11 -3.65 2.95 -8.65
C LEU A 11 -4.81 2.58 -9.57
N VAL A 12 -4.92 1.30 -9.90
CA VAL A 12 -6.02 0.76 -10.70
C VAL A 12 -6.68 -0.38 -9.93
N PRO A 13 -7.95 -0.27 -9.62
CA PRO A 13 -8.82 0.92 -9.78
C PRO A 13 -8.39 2.08 -8.88
N GLU A 14 -9.00 3.24 -9.03
CA GLU A 14 -8.76 4.36 -8.11
C GLU A 14 -9.02 3.92 -6.68
N PHE A 15 -8.29 4.55 -5.73
CA PHE A 15 -8.46 4.19 -4.33
C PHE A 15 -9.91 4.36 -3.88
N ASP A 16 -10.44 3.29 -3.29
CA ASP A 16 -11.76 3.25 -2.66
C ASP A 16 -11.62 2.37 -1.42
N ALA A 17 -12.10 2.85 -0.28
CA ALA A 17 -11.98 2.12 0.99
C ALA A 17 -12.66 0.74 0.95
N ASP A 18 -13.61 0.52 0.05
CA ASP A 18 -14.29 -0.76 -0.11
C ASP A 18 -13.57 -1.71 -1.06
N VAL A 19 -12.56 -1.24 -1.77
CA VAL A 19 -11.76 -2.06 -2.68
C VAL A 19 -10.48 -2.46 -1.96
N VAL A 20 -10.17 -3.75 -1.96
CA VAL A 20 -9.03 -4.31 -1.24
C VAL A 20 -7.91 -4.82 -2.14
N ALA A 21 -8.04 -4.66 -3.46
CA ALA A 21 -7.04 -5.10 -4.42
C ALA A 21 -6.79 -4.00 -5.45
N TYR A 22 -5.51 -3.66 -5.63
CA TYR A 22 -5.07 -2.62 -6.54
C TYR A 22 -3.87 -3.09 -7.34
N THR A 23 -3.67 -2.48 -8.50
CA THR A 23 -2.47 -2.68 -9.30
C THR A 23 -1.92 -1.32 -9.72
N THR A 24 -0.62 -1.25 -9.92
CA THR A 24 0.04 -0.08 -10.48
C THR A 24 1.33 -0.50 -11.16
N THR A 25 1.86 0.36 -11.99
CA THR A 25 3.13 0.12 -12.69
C THR A 25 4.09 1.27 -12.42
N THR A 26 5.37 0.97 -12.43
CA THR A 26 6.40 2.00 -12.25
C THR A 26 7.67 1.62 -13.02
N SER A 27 8.42 2.65 -13.42
CA SER A 27 9.79 2.47 -13.91
C SER A 27 10.82 2.98 -12.89
N ASN A 28 10.35 3.51 -11.76
CA ASN A 28 11.22 4.02 -10.70
C ASN A 28 11.82 2.88 -9.89
N ALA A 29 13.03 3.09 -9.37
CA ALA A 29 13.67 2.10 -8.51
C ALA A 29 13.02 2.05 -7.12
N THR A 30 12.52 3.18 -6.65
CA THR A 30 11.90 3.30 -5.32
C THR A 30 10.70 4.24 -5.37
N ASN A 31 9.75 4.00 -4.47
CA ASN A 31 8.64 4.92 -4.21
C ASN A 31 8.28 4.87 -2.74
N ALA A 32 7.76 5.97 -2.21
CA ALA A 32 7.23 6.01 -0.85
C ALA A 32 5.80 5.45 -0.84
N VAL A 33 5.50 4.61 0.14
CA VAL A 33 4.16 4.05 0.34
C VAL A 33 3.52 4.78 1.50
N THR A 34 2.39 5.42 1.25
CA THR A 34 1.67 6.20 2.27
C THR A 34 0.25 5.67 2.42
N ALA A 35 -0.14 5.37 3.65
CA ALA A 35 -1.50 4.95 3.96
C ALA A 35 -2.00 5.74 5.16
N VAL A 36 -3.25 6.20 5.10
CA VAL A 36 -3.86 6.99 6.17
C VAL A 36 -5.14 6.29 6.62
N ALA A 37 -5.25 6.00 7.91
CA ALA A 37 -6.46 5.42 8.49
C ALA A 37 -7.58 6.44 8.58
N THR A 38 -8.82 5.99 8.36
CA THR A 38 -10.00 6.85 8.54
C THR A 38 -10.20 7.17 10.01
N ASP A 39 -9.97 6.19 10.89
CA ASP A 39 -10.10 6.35 12.34
C ASP A 39 -8.71 6.56 12.94
N ALA A 40 -8.54 7.63 13.71
CA ALA A 40 -7.27 7.97 14.34
C ALA A 40 -6.80 6.91 15.35
N SER A 41 -7.71 6.10 15.88
CA SER A 41 -7.37 5.01 16.81
C SER A 41 -6.98 3.72 16.11
N ALA A 42 -7.14 3.63 14.79
CA ALA A 42 -6.74 2.46 14.02
C ALA A 42 -5.22 2.41 13.85
N THR A 43 -4.68 1.20 13.76
CA THR A 43 -3.27 0.98 13.46
C THR A 43 -3.13 0.54 12.01
N ILE A 44 -2.00 0.90 11.39
CA ILE A 44 -1.69 0.52 10.03
C ILE A 44 -0.37 -0.23 10.02
N ASP A 45 -0.40 -1.45 9.48
CA ASP A 45 0.79 -2.26 9.26
C ASP A 45 1.00 -2.41 7.77
N ILE A 46 2.19 -2.10 7.29
CA ILE A 46 2.53 -2.17 5.87
C ILE A 46 3.68 -3.14 5.70
N THR A 47 3.53 -4.08 4.77
CA THR A 47 4.62 -4.94 4.34
C THR A 47 4.81 -4.81 2.84
N ALA A 48 6.06 -4.76 2.41
CA ALA A 48 6.42 -4.70 1.00
C ALA A 48 7.36 -5.87 0.72
N ASN A 49 6.93 -6.79 -0.13
CA ASN A 49 7.67 -8.02 -0.44
C ASN A 49 8.08 -8.79 0.84
N GLY A 50 7.22 -8.76 1.85
CA GLY A 50 7.44 -9.43 3.13
C GLY A 50 8.24 -8.63 4.15
N THR A 51 8.70 -7.43 3.81
CA THR A 51 9.45 -6.56 4.72
C THR A 51 8.51 -5.54 5.35
N VAL A 52 8.52 -5.45 6.68
CA VAL A 52 7.69 -4.47 7.40
C VAL A 52 8.24 -3.06 7.21
N ILE A 53 7.38 -2.13 6.81
CA ILE A 53 7.70 -0.72 6.69
C ILE A 53 6.63 0.12 7.37
N GLU A 54 6.90 1.41 7.52
CA GLU A 54 5.93 2.36 8.06
C GLU A 54 5.39 3.26 6.96
N SER A 55 4.22 3.86 7.20
CA SER A 55 3.63 4.81 6.25
C SER A 55 4.59 5.97 5.98
N GLY A 56 4.85 6.23 4.72
CA GLY A 56 5.81 7.23 4.27
C GLY A 56 7.20 6.70 3.98
N ASP A 57 7.50 5.47 4.35
CA ASP A 57 8.79 4.86 4.04
C ASP A 57 8.91 4.53 2.55
N SER A 58 10.13 4.63 2.05
CA SER A 58 10.42 4.26 0.66
C SER A 58 10.64 2.75 0.55
N VAL A 59 10.14 2.18 -0.54
CA VAL A 59 10.32 0.77 -0.87
C VAL A 59 11.13 0.68 -2.15
N THR A 60 12.13 -0.20 -2.14
CA THR A 60 12.90 -0.51 -3.34
C THR A 60 12.22 -1.66 -4.08
N TRP A 61 11.88 -1.42 -5.34
CA TRP A 61 11.19 -2.40 -6.16
C TRP A 61 12.14 -3.38 -6.82
N ASN A 62 11.71 -4.64 -6.92
CA ASN A 62 12.37 -5.62 -7.77
C ASN A 62 11.75 -5.55 -9.18
N ALA A 63 12.49 -5.96 -10.19
CA ALA A 63 11.94 -6.06 -11.54
C ALA A 63 10.77 -7.05 -11.56
N GLY A 64 9.66 -6.67 -12.17
CA GLY A 64 8.46 -7.48 -12.23
C GLY A 64 7.49 -7.14 -11.11
N ALA A 65 6.69 -8.11 -10.69
CA ALA A 65 5.64 -7.90 -9.70
C ALA A 65 6.20 -7.77 -8.29
N ASN A 66 5.70 -6.78 -7.55
CA ASN A 66 6.02 -6.56 -6.14
C ASN A 66 4.70 -6.54 -5.37
N SER A 67 4.69 -7.12 -4.17
CA SER A 67 3.49 -7.20 -3.35
C SER A 67 3.60 -6.24 -2.17
N VAL A 68 2.61 -5.37 -2.03
CA VAL A 68 2.50 -4.46 -0.88
C VAL A 68 1.18 -4.78 -0.19
N ILE A 69 1.24 -5.09 1.10
CA ILE A 69 0.05 -5.39 1.90
C ILE A 69 -0.07 -4.32 2.99
N ILE A 70 -1.21 -3.66 3.03
CA ILE A 70 -1.53 -2.68 4.06
C ILE A 70 -2.66 -3.26 4.90
N THR A 71 -2.43 -3.51 6.19
CA THR A 71 -3.44 -4.01 7.09
C THR A 71 -3.87 -2.91 8.04
N VAL A 72 -5.14 -2.57 8.01
CA VAL A 72 -5.73 -1.58 8.92
C VAL A 72 -6.48 -2.34 10.00
N THR A 73 -6.10 -2.11 11.25
CA THR A 73 -6.71 -2.76 12.40
C THR A 73 -7.37 -1.72 13.30
N ASN A 74 -8.65 -1.93 13.60
CA ASN A 74 -9.39 -1.08 14.52
C ASN A 74 -10.12 -1.99 15.52
N GLY A 75 -9.61 -2.02 16.75
CA GLY A 75 -10.11 -2.94 17.77
C GLY A 75 -9.90 -4.38 17.35
N SER A 76 -10.99 -5.15 17.22
CA SER A 76 -10.94 -6.54 16.80
C SER A 76 -11.14 -6.73 15.29
N VAL A 77 -11.28 -5.65 14.53
CA VAL A 77 -11.51 -5.71 13.09
C VAL A 77 -10.22 -5.38 12.34
N SER A 78 -9.84 -6.24 11.41
CA SER A 78 -8.68 -6.04 10.55
C SER A 78 -9.12 -6.14 9.10
N ARG A 79 -8.60 -5.24 8.24
CA ARG A 79 -8.86 -5.27 6.80
C ARG A 79 -7.53 -5.13 6.06
N PRO A 80 -7.12 -6.17 5.31
CA PRO A 80 -5.93 -6.07 4.47
C PRO A 80 -6.27 -5.43 3.12
N TYR A 81 -5.38 -4.59 2.62
CA TYR A 81 -5.42 -4.05 1.27
C TYR A 81 -4.16 -4.52 0.55
N ALA A 82 -4.32 -5.08 -0.63
CA ALA A 82 -3.21 -5.61 -1.42
C ALA A 82 -2.98 -4.75 -2.65
N VAL A 83 -1.73 -4.36 -2.87
CA VAL A 83 -1.32 -3.63 -4.07
C VAL A 83 -0.23 -4.42 -4.77
N THR A 84 -0.41 -4.67 -6.06
CA THR A 84 0.64 -5.26 -6.89
C THR A 84 1.29 -4.14 -7.69
N VAL A 85 2.59 -3.95 -7.50
CA VAL A 85 3.38 -2.95 -8.21
C VAL A 85 4.26 -3.68 -9.20
N VAL A 86 4.08 -3.39 -10.48
CA VAL A 86 4.89 -4.00 -11.54
C VAL A 86 5.94 -2.99 -11.98
N LYS A 87 7.20 -3.34 -11.78
CA LYS A 87 8.33 -2.52 -12.18
C LYS A 87 8.86 -2.99 -13.53
N SER A 88 8.92 -2.06 -14.44
CA SER A 88 9.48 -2.33 -15.78
C SER A 88 11.00 -2.11 -15.83
#